data_26de7fb3c7bb87ccd9b913e37dad3e44
#
_entry.id   26de7fb3c7bb87ccd9b913e37dad3e44
#
_cell.length_a   1.000
_cell.length_b   1.000
_cell.length_c   1.000
_cell.angle_alpha   90.00
_cell.angle_beta   90.00
_cell.angle_gamma   90.00
#
_symmetry.space_group_name_H-M   'P 1'
#
loop_
_entity.id
_entity.type
_entity.pdbx_description
1 polymer ?
#
loop_
_entity_poly.entity_id
_entity_poly.type
_entity_poly.pdbx_seq_one_letter_code
_entity_poly.pdbx_strand_id
1 'polypeptide(L)'
;MNNLTDKLQDFLDTPREDRDWNEGAILLLQLTNNTIMYRNLSINPKGKAEFIEGKLRAFLKARREVEAHDEVIILQEQVNAIIENRTEFKEDNEAKEFKAGKRADHDRLPEDIQALYVENLDLVHRMRELHLRLRLLSDSTKQVPAAERKPLLDEFINLDKKLHANWDAYDHFVTKAESEEKVEPKKSKPKKSTKA
;
A
#
# COMPACT_ATOMS: atom_id res chain seq x y z
N MET A 1 -11.08 -10.54 21.77
CA MET A 1 -11.48 -11.93 21.43
C MET A 1 -10.33 -12.53 20.65
N ASN A 2 -9.60 -13.47 21.22
CA ASN A 2 -8.52 -14.13 20.46
C ASN A 2 -9.16 -14.91 19.32
N ASN A 3 -8.82 -14.55 18.10
CA ASN A 3 -9.31 -15.25 16.91
C ASN A 3 -8.80 -16.71 16.95
N LEU A 4 -9.55 -17.65 16.40
CA LEU A 4 -9.18 -19.05 16.32
C LEU A 4 -7.79 -19.24 15.63
N THR A 5 -7.49 -18.35 14.68
CA THR A 5 -6.17 -18.30 14.00
C THR A 5 -5.04 -17.99 14.98
N ASP A 6 -5.24 -17.06 15.94
CA ASP A 6 -4.24 -16.73 16.94
C ASP A 6 -3.95 -17.92 17.87
N LYS A 7 -5.01 -18.61 18.33
CA LYS A 7 -4.87 -19.82 19.13
C LYS A 7 -4.15 -20.94 18.41
N LEU A 8 -4.41 -21.08 17.10
CA LEU A 8 -3.76 -22.06 16.26
C LEU A 8 -2.25 -21.74 16.11
N GLN A 9 -1.94 -20.45 15.92
CA GLN A 9 -0.56 -19.98 15.85
C GLN A 9 0.17 -20.22 17.18
N ASP A 10 -0.41 -19.79 18.30
CA ASP A 10 0.15 -19.95 19.65
C ASP A 10 0.44 -21.44 19.96
N PHE A 11 -0.49 -22.32 19.60
CA PHE A 11 -0.30 -23.76 19.75
C PHE A 11 0.88 -24.29 18.91
N LEU A 12 0.99 -23.83 17.65
CA LEU A 12 2.06 -24.28 16.73
C LEU A 12 3.44 -23.67 17.08
N ASP A 13 3.48 -22.51 17.72
CA ASP A 13 4.71 -21.85 18.16
C ASP A 13 5.22 -22.41 19.49
N THR A 14 4.36 -23.07 20.29
CA THR A 14 4.77 -23.78 21.48
C THR A 14 5.72 -24.94 21.10
N PRO A 15 6.86 -25.15 21.83
CA PRO A 15 7.73 -26.28 21.60
C PRO A 15 6.97 -27.61 21.59
N ARG A 16 7.33 -28.51 20.70
CA ARG A 16 6.56 -29.75 20.46
C ARG A 16 6.39 -30.62 21.70
N GLU A 17 7.40 -30.65 22.55
CA GLU A 17 7.43 -31.35 23.82
C GLU A 17 6.47 -30.79 24.87
N ASP A 18 6.17 -29.50 24.81
CA ASP A 18 5.33 -28.78 25.76
C ASP A 18 3.88 -28.65 25.31
N ARG A 19 3.56 -29.06 24.06
CA ARG A 19 2.19 -28.94 23.50
C ARG A 19 1.22 -29.89 24.19
N ASP A 20 0.08 -29.35 24.60
CA ASP A 20 -1.08 -30.19 24.96
C ASP A 20 -1.81 -30.71 23.71
N TRP A 21 -1.56 -31.97 23.37
CA TRP A 21 -2.15 -32.61 22.21
C TRP A 21 -3.66 -32.80 22.32
N ASN A 22 -4.25 -32.73 23.55
CA ASN A 22 -5.70 -32.67 23.71
C ASN A 22 -6.23 -31.34 23.20
N GLU A 23 -5.55 -30.23 23.51
CA GLU A 23 -5.88 -28.91 22.95
C GLU A 23 -5.77 -28.92 21.42
N GLY A 24 -4.72 -29.50 20.87
CA GLY A 24 -4.58 -29.66 19.41
C GLY A 24 -5.73 -30.42 18.77
N ALA A 25 -6.24 -31.47 19.41
CA ALA A 25 -7.41 -32.20 18.94
C ALA A 25 -8.71 -31.36 19.02
N ILE A 26 -8.86 -30.53 20.06
CA ILE A 26 -9.97 -29.58 20.22
C ILE A 26 -9.93 -28.49 19.17
N LEU A 27 -8.77 -27.93 18.86
CA LEU A 27 -8.59 -26.97 17.78
C LEU A 27 -9.00 -27.56 16.44
N LEU A 28 -8.63 -28.81 16.14
CA LEU A 28 -9.09 -29.50 14.93
C LEU A 28 -10.61 -29.69 14.90
N LEU A 29 -11.24 -30.01 16.04
CA LEU A 29 -12.69 -30.10 16.13
C LEU A 29 -13.33 -28.74 15.80
N GLN A 30 -12.81 -27.64 16.35
CA GLN A 30 -13.32 -26.29 16.11
C GLN A 30 -13.17 -25.87 14.63
N LEU A 31 -12.06 -26.24 14.00
CA LEU A 31 -11.80 -25.93 12.60
C LEU A 31 -12.62 -26.75 11.61
N THR A 32 -12.88 -28.03 11.92
CA THR A 32 -13.48 -28.98 10.98
C THR A 32 -14.92 -29.33 11.30
N ASN A 33 -15.37 -29.06 12.52
CA ASN A 33 -16.64 -29.53 13.11
C ASN A 33 -16.81 -31.06 12.97
N ASN A 34 -15.70 -31.83 12.93
CA ASN A 34 -15.70 -33.28 12.73
C ASN A 34 -15.57 -34.02 14.04
N THR A 35 -16.73 -34.37 14.64
CA THR A 35 -16.79 -35.07 15.93
C THR A 35 -16.26 -36.51 15.89
N ILE A 36 -16.36 -37.18 14.73
CA ILE A 36 -15.83 -38.54 14.56
C ILE A 36 -14.30 -38.49 14.59
N MET A 37 -13.71 -37.56 13.85
CA MET A 37 -12.26 -37.34 13.88
C MET A 37 -11.79 -37.02 15.31
N TYR A 38 -12.48 -36.09 15.98
CA TYR A 38 -12.15 -35.71 17.37
C TYR A 38 -12.18 -36.91 18.33
N ARG A 39 -13.23 -37.73 18.31
CA ARG A 39 -13.31 -38.96 19.13
C ARG A 39 -12.12 -39.89 18.89
N ASN A 40 -11.73 -40.07 17.64
CA ASN A 40 -10.58 -40.92 17.29
C ASN A 40 -9.26 -40.30 17.80
N LEU A 41 -9.11 -38.99 17.75
CA LEU A 41 -7.90 -38.30 18.21
C LEU A 41 -7.82 -38.27 19.74
N SER A 42 -8.94 -38.06 20.43
CA SER A 42 -9.00 -37.93 21.90
C SER A 42 -8.63 -39.21 22.66
N ILE A 43 -8.69 -40.40 22.01
CA ILE A 43 -8.30 -41.67 22.66
C ILE A 43 -6.79 -41.71 22.95
N ASN A 44 -5.94 -41.24 22.03
CA ASN A 44 -4.50 -41.16 22.19
C ASN A 44 -3.93 -39.97 21.39
N PRO A 45 -4.15 -38.74 21.88
CA PRO A 45 -3.73 -37.53 21.15
C PRO A 45 -2.21 -37.46 20.94
N LYS A 46 -1.43 -37.81 21.94
CA LYS A 46 0.04 -37.83 21.88
C LYS A 46 0.56 -38.80 20.82
N GLY A 47 -0.06 -39.97 20.68
CA GLY A 47 0.30 -40.96 19.65
C GLY A 47 -0.10 -40.53 18.24
N LYS A 48 -0.92 -39.47 18.11
CA LYS A 48 -1.39 -38.90 16.82
C LYS A 48 -0.87 -37.46 16.61
N ALA A 49 0.15 -37.06 17.36
CA ALA A 49 0.73 -35.73 17.34
C ALA A 49 1.09 -35.26 15.91
N GLU A 50 1.72 -36.09 15.10
CA GLU A 50 2.10 -35.75 13.73
C GLU A 50 0.89 -35.47 12.83
N PHE A 51 -0.16 -36.25 12.98
CA PHE A 51 -1.39 -36.04 12.20
C PHE A 51 -2.05 -34.71 12.63
N ILE A 52 -2.18 -34.45 13.93
CA ILE A 52 -2.75 -33.22 14.49
C ILE A 52 -1.95 -32.01 13.97
N GLU A 53 -0.64 -32.02 14.19
CA GLU A 53 0.24 -30.93 13.76
C GLU A 53 0.18 -30.69 12.25
N GLY A 54 0.26 -31.73 11.42
CA GLY A 54 0.19 -31.63 9.97
C GLY A 54 -1.13 -30.99 9.49
N LYS A 55 -2.25 -31.37 10.09
CA LYS A 55 -3.56 -30.78 9.77
C LYS A 55 -3.64 -29.32 10.23
N LEU A 56 -3.21 -29.00 11.44
CA LEU A 56 -3.23 -27.63 11.96
C LEU A 56 -2.34 -26.69 11.11
N ARG A 57 -1.15 -27.13 10.72
CA ARG A 57 -0.25 -26.37 9.82
C ARG A 57 -0.90 -26.16 8.43
N ALA A 58 -1.56 -27.16 7.89
CA ALA A 58 -2.26 -27.04 6.62
C ALA A 58 -3.41 -26.01 6.68
N PHE A 59 -4.18 -26.01 7.76
CA PHE A 59 -5.23 -25.01 7.99
C PHE A 59 -4.67 -23.60 8.14
N LEU A 60 -3.61 -23.44 8.92
CA LEU A 60 -2.96 -22.13 9.11
C LEU A 60 -2.42 -21.59 7.78
N LYS A 61 -1.78 -22.45 6.97
CA LYS A 61 -1.28 -22.09 5.66
C LYS A 61 -2.41 -21.66 4.73
N ALA A 62 -3.47 -22.45 4.63
CA ALA A 62 -4.62 -22.12 3.80
C ALA A 62 -5.28 -20.81 4.23
N ARG A 63 -5.41 -20.55 5.53
CA ARG A 63 -5.96 -19.31 6.07
C ARG A 63 -5.11 -18.10 5.70
N ARG A 64 -3.81 -18.19 5.84
CA ARG A 64 -2.86 -17.12 5.44
C ARG A 64 -2.90 -16.85 3.94
N GLU A 65 -3.06 -17.89 3.12
CA GLU A 65 -3.20 -17.72 1.68
C GLU A 65 -4.49 -16.95 1.32
N VAL A 66 -5.59 -17.23 2.02
CA VAL A 66 -6.85 -16.47 1.84
C VAL A 66 -6.69 -15.03 2.28
N GLU A 67 -6.14 -14.80 3.49
CA GLU A 67 -5.91 -13.45 4.02
C GLU A 67 -4.98 -12.63 3.12
N ALA A 68 -3.91 -13.23 2.59
CA ALA A 68 -3.01 -12.57 1.64
C ALA A 68 -3.72 -12.26 0.31
N HIS A 69 -4.64 -13.12 -0.12
CA HIS A 69 -5.43 -12.88 -1.33
C HIS A 69 -6.41 -11.72 -1.12
N ASP A 70 -7.13 -11.70 0.00
CA ASP A 70 -8.07 -10.63 0.35
C ASP A 70 -7.34 -9.28 0.45
N GLU A 71 -6.15 -9.25 1.05
CA GLU A 71 -5.31 -8.06 1.13
C GLU A 71 -4.91 -7.55 -0.27
N VAL A 72 -4.52 -8.45 -1.17
CA VAL A 72 -4.19 -8.09 -2.55
C VAL A 72 -5.39 -7.50 -3.29
N ILE A 73 -6.60 -7.99 -3.05
CA ILE A 73 -7.83 -7.43 -3.64
C ILE A 73 -8.01 -5.98 -3.17
N ILE A 74 -7.92 -5.73 -1.86
CA ILE A 74 -8.07 -4.39 -1.29
C ILE A 74 -7.01 -3.43 -1.85
N LEU A 75 -5.76 -3.87 -1.92
CA LEU A 75 -4.67 -3.05 -2.49
C LEU A 75 -4.89 -2.76 -3.98
N GLN A 76 -5.39 -3.75 -4.74
CA GLN A 76 -5.71 -3.57 -6.15
C GLN A 76 -6.82 -2.54 -6.36
N GLU A 77 -7.87 -2.56 -5.54
CA GLU A 77 -8.94 -1.56 -5.57
C GLU A 77 -8.40 -0.15 -5.28
N GLN A 78 -7.49 -0.01 -4.32
CA GLN A 78 -6.83 1.27 -4.03
C GLN A 78 -6.00 1.76 -5.22
N VAL A 79 -5.21 0.89 -5.85
CA VAL A 79 -4.42 1.25 -7.03
C VAL A 79 -5.33 1.64 -8.20
N ASN A 80 -6.42 0.92 -8.43
CA ASN A 80 -7.38 1.26 -9.48
C ASN A 80 -8.01 2.63 -9.24
N ALA A 81 -8.40 2.93 -7.99
CA ALA A 81 -8.94 4.24 -7.63
C ALA A 81 -7.93 5.38 -7.85
N ILE A 82 -6.64 5.15 -7.56
CA ILE A 82 -5.57 6.11 -7.87
C ILE A 82 -5.47 6.35 -9.38
N ILE A 83 -5.45 5.29 -10.18
CA ILE A 83 -5.34 5.39 -11.64
C ILE A 83 -6.54 6.14 -12.25
N GLU A 84 -7.76 5.84 -11.77
CA GLU A 84 -8.98 6.50 -12.24
C GLU A 84 -9.03 7.99 -11.90
N ASN A 85 -8.49 8.37 -10.75
CA ASN A 85 -8.50 9.76 -10.28
C ASN A 85 -7.34 10.62 -10.81
N ARG A 86 -6.31 9.99 -11.38
CA ARG A 86 -5.14 10.71 -11.91
C ARG A 86 -5.18 10.80 -13.43
N THR A 87 -4.99 12.02 -13.90
CA THR A 87 -4.94 12.33 -15.33
C THR A 87 -3.69 11.76 -15.99
N GLU A 88 -2.60 11.60 -15.24
CA GLU A 88 -1.32 11.06 -15.72
C GLU A 88 -1.39 9.63 -16.25
N PHE A 89 -2.45 8.89 -15.89
CA PHE A 89 -2.67 7.52 -16.34
C PHE A 89 -3.73 7.40 -17.46
N LYS A 90 -4.35 8.50 -17.88
CA LYS A 90 -5.33 8.47 -18.97
C LYS A 90 -4.63 8.42 -20.32
N GLU A 91 -5.01 7.45 -21.15
CA GLU A 91 -4.32 7.06 -22.39
C GLU A 91 -4.14 8.19 -23.43
N ASP A 92 -5.01 9.22 -23.42
CA ASP A 92 -5.01 10.26 -24.47
C ASP A 92 -4.02 11.42 -24.24
N ASN A 93 -3.26 11.42 -23.12
CA ASN A 93 -2.54 12.62 -22.70
C ASN A 93 -1.04 12.42 -22.38
N GLU A 94 -0.43 11.31 -22.75
CA GLU A 94 0.93 10.95 -22.32
C GLU A 94 2.02 12.01 -22.48
N ALA A 95 1.88 12.91 -23.45
CA ALA A 95 2.88 13.96 -23.70
C ALA A 95 2.47 15.37 -23.24
N LYS A 96 1.18 15.61 -23.00
CA LYS A 96 0.66 16.97 -22.71
C LYS A 96 0.59 17.29 -21.23
N GLU A 97 0.41 16.31 -20.37
CA GLU A 97 0.08 16.51 -18.95
C GLU A 97 1.30 16.83 -18.09
N PHE A 98 2.47 16.35 -18.45
CA PHE A 98 3.71 16.77 -17.79
C PHE A 98 4.00 18.27 -17.94
N LYS A 99 3.51 18.90 -19.01
CA LYS A 99 3.62 20.34 -19.18
C LYS A 99 2.60 21.13 -18.37
N ALA A 100 1.48 20.53 -18.02
CA ALA A 100 0.44 21.18 -17.21
C ALA A 100 0.83 21.32 -15.73
N GLY A 101 1.66 20.40 -15.20
CA GLY A 101 2.17 20.49 -13.84
C GLY A 101 3.34 21.46 -13.67
N LYS A 102 4.04 21.84 -14.75
CA LYS A 102 5.14 22.79 -14.66
C LYS A 102 4.59 24.23 -14.61
N ARG A 103 4.90 24.93 -13.53
CA ARG A 103 4.51 26.32 -13.35
C ARG A 103 5.25 27.26 -14.31
N ALA A 104 4.60 28.37 -14.69
CA ALA A 104 5.19 29.38 -15.55
C ALA A 104 6.43 30.04 -14.94
N ASP A 105 6.52 30.10 -13.61
CA ASP A 105 7.60 30.68 -12.83
C ASP A 105 8.63 29.64 -12.30
N HIS A 106 8.52 28.37 -12.74
CA HIS A 106 9.35 27.26 -12.26
C HIS A 106 10.85 27.61 -12.24
N ASP A 107 11.36 28.21 -13.29
CA ASP A 107 12.79 28.53 -13.42
C ASP A 107 13.26 29.63 -12.45
N ARG A 108 12.31 30.28 -11.74
CA ARG A 108 12.58 31.30 -10.70
C ARG A 108 12.46 30.72 -9.29
N LEU A 109 11.97 29.50 -9.13
CA LEU A 109 11.85 28.84 -7.85
C LEU A 109 13.23 28.45 -7.29
N PRO A 110 13.38 28.31 -5.96
CA PRO A 110 14.56 27.71 -5.36
C PRO A 110 14.88 26.33 -5.94
N GLU A 111 16.18 25.98 -5.98
CA GLU A 111 16.64 24.72 -6.59
C GLU A 111 16.05 23.47 -5.93
N ASP A 112 15.85 23.50 -4.62
CA ASP A 112 15.22 22.42 -3.85
C ASP A 112 13.75 22.18 -4.27
N ILE A 113 13.03 23.25 -4.58
CA ILE A 113 11.64 23.19 -5.06
C ILE A 113 11.58 22.75 -6.52
N GLN A 114 12.52 23.24 -7.36
CA GLN A 114 12.65 22.75 -8.74
C GLN A 114 12.96 21.25 -8.77
N ALA A 115 13.79 20.77 -7.83
CA ALA A 115 14.14 19.35 -7.71
C ALA A 115 12.91 18.47 -7.41
N LEU A 116 11.95 18.94 -6.61
CA LEU A 116 10.69 18.21 -6.37
C LEU A 116 9.91 17.94 -7.66
N TYR A 117 9.90 18.87 -8.60
CA TYR A 117 9.26 18.67 -9.88
C TYR A 117 9.95 17.56 -10.69
N VAL A 118 11.27 17.55 -10.73
CA VAL A 118 12.05 16.50 -11.43
C VAL A 118 11.80 15.15 -10.77
N GLU A 119 11.83 15.10 -9.44
CA GLU A 119 11.51 13.88 -8.70
C GLU A 119 10.10 13.37 -9.01
N ASN A 120 9.12 14.25 -9.13
CA ASN A 120 7.75 13.88 -9.49
C ASN A 120 7.68 13.23 -10.88
N LEU A 121 8.47 13.68 -11.85
CA LEU A 121 8.57 13.03 -13.15
C LEU A 121 9.04 11.58 -13.02
N ASP A 122 10.09 11.36 -12.22
CA ASP A 122 10.65 10.03 -11.99
C ASP A 122 9.64 9.11 -11.26
N LEU A 123 8.93 9.65 -10.26
CA LEU A 123 7.88 8.93 -9.54
C LEU A 123 6.76 8.48 -10.48
N VAL A 124 6.27 9.37 -11.35
CA VAL A 124 5.22 9.03 -12.32
C VAL A 124 5.72 7.99 -13.34
N HIS A 125 6.96 8.11 -13.82
CA HIS A 125 7.56 7.10 -14.69
C HIS A 125 7.57 5.72 -14.02
N ARG A 126 8.03 5.66 -12.78
CA ARG A 126 8.05 4.41 -12.02
C ARG A 126 6.66 3.84 -11.78
N MET A 127 5.69 4.67 -11.46
CA MET A 127 4.28 4.26 -11.30
C MET A 127 3.71 3.69 -12.61
N ARG A 128 4.02 4.29 -13.77
CA ARG A 128 3.59 3.76 -15.07
C ARG A 128 4.19 2.38 -15.37
N GLU A 129 5.47 2.18 -15.09
CA GLU A 129 6.10 0.86 -15.21
C GLU A 129 5.41 -0.19 -14.34
N LEU A 130 5.13 0.16 -13.08
CA LEU A 130 4.41 -0.72 -12.16
C LEU A 130 2.98 -1.03 -12.64
N HIS A 131 2.27 -0.02 -13.14
CA HIS A 131 0.93 -0.21 -13.70
C HIS A 131 0.95 -1.20 -14.89
N LEU A 132 1.85 -1.01 -15.84
CA LEU A 132 2.02 -1.94 -16.96
C LEU A 132 2.33 -3.35 -16.48
N ARG A 133 3.22 -3.50 -15.50
CA ARG A 133 3.56 -4.79 -14.92
C ARG A 133 2.36 -5.45 -14.22
N LEU A 134 1.62 -4.70 -13.42
CA LEU A 134 0.40 -5.17 -12.76
C LEU A 134 -0.67 -5.61 -13.78
N ARG A 135 -0.84 -4.86 -14.87
CA ARG A 135 -1.74 -5.20 -15.97
C ARG A 135 -1.34 -6.52 -16.63
N LEU A 136 -0.06 -6.70 -16.97
CA LEU A 136 0.44 -7.95 -17.52
C LEU A 136 0.23 -9.16 -16.60
N LEU A 137 0.38 -8.96 -15.27
CA LEU A 137 0.09 -10.01 -14.29
C LEU A 137 -1.41 -10.31 -14.19
N SER A 138 -2.28 -9.33 -14.40
CA SER A 138 -3.74 -9.51 -14.40
C SER A 138 -4.24 -10.20 -15.68
N ASP A 139 -3.62 -9.92 -16.82
CA ASP A 139 -3.96 -10.52 -18.12
C ASP A 139 -3.37 -11.95 -18.28
N SER A 140 -2.54 -12.38 -17.35
CA SER A 140 -1.95 -13.71 -17.35
C SER A 140 -3.02 -14.78 -17.15
N THR A 141 -3.03 -15.81 -18.01
CA THR A 141 -3.89 -17.00 -17.87
C THR A 141 -3.53 -17.85 -16.64
N LYS A 142 -2.38 -17.60 -16.02
CA LYS A 142 -1.94 -18.26 -14.80
C LYS A 142 -2.26 -17.37 -13.62
N GLN A 143 -2.89 -17.96 -12.60
CA GLN A 143 -3.09 -17.27 -11.32
C GLN A 143 -1.74 -16.89 -10.72
N VAL A 144 -1.45 -15.59 -10.67
CA VAL A 144 -0.21 -15.08 -10.08
C VAL A 144 -0.37 -15.08 -8.55
N PRO A 145 0.58 -15.66 -7.80
CA PRO A 145 0.51 -15.70 -6.35
C PRO A 145 0.38 -14.30 -5.73
N ALA A 146 -0.39 -14.19 -4.66
CA ALA A 146 -0.55 -12.94 -3.89
C ALA A 146 0.80 -12.36 -3.43
N ALA A 147 1.74 -13.23 -3.06
CA ALA A 147 3.09 -12.85 -2.65
C ALA A 147 3.89 -12.11 -3.75
N GLU A 148 3.61 -12.34 -5.03
CA GLU A 148 4.27 -11.64 -6.14
C GLU A 148 3.58 -10.31 -6.47
N ARG A 149 2.25 -10.22 -6.28
CA ARG A 149 1.47 -9.02 -6.59
C ARG A 149 1.55 -7.96 -5.50
N LYS A 150 1.50 -8.38 -4.24
CA LYS A 150 1.47 -7.48 -3.09
C LYS A 150 2.61 -6.45 -3.08
N PRO A 151 3.90 -6.81 -3.26
CA PRO A 151 4.99 -5.84 -3.25
C PRO A 151 4.86 -4.75 -4.31
N LEU A 152 4.31 -5.08 -5.49
CA LEU A 152 4.13 -4.10 -6.56
C LEU A 152 2.99 -3.13 -6.26
N LEU A 153 1.91 -3.61 -5.64
CA LEU A 153 0.78 -2.78 -5.20
C LEU A 153 1.21 -1.84 -4.07
N ASP A 154 1.92 -2.35 -3.07
CA ASP A 154 2.46 -1.56 -1.97
C ASP A 154 3.43 -0.49 -2.46
N GLU A 155 4.33 -0.83 -3.40
CA GLU A 155 5.25 0.12 -4.03
C GLU A 155 4.46 1.23 -4.74
N PHE A 156 3.46 0.88 -5.54
CA PHE A 156 2.63 1.84 -6.27
C PHE A 156 1.94 2.84 -5.32
N ILE A 157 1.32 2.35 -4.25
CA ILE A 157 0.64 3.19 -3.25
C ILE A 157 1.63 4.11 -2.52
N ASN A 158 2.83 3.61 -2.21
CA ASN A 158 3.86 4.42 -1.55
C ASN A 158 4.41 5.52 -2.47
N LEU A 159 4.59 5.24 -3.75
CA LEU A 159 4.98 6.24 -4.75
C LEU A 159 3.89 7.31 -4.92
N ASP A 160 2.61 6.92 -4.92
CA ASP A 160 1.50 7.86 -4.97
C ASP A 160 1.46 8.80 -3.77
N LYS A 161 1.63 8.28 -2.55
CA LYS A 161 1.73 9.10 -1.33
C LYS A 161 2.89 10.10 -1.40
N LYS A 162 4.05 9.66 -1.89
CA LYS A 162 5.22 10.52 -2.05
C LYS A 162 4.98 11.61 -3.10
N LEU A 163 4.37 11.25 -4.22
CA LEU A 163 4.01 12.19 -5.29
C LEU A 163 3.04 13.26 -4.79
N HIS A 164 2.03 12.89 -3.98
CA HIS A 164 1.13 13.86 -3.35
C HIS A 164 1.89 14.81 -2.41
N ALA A 165 2.71 14.27 -1.52
CA ALA A 165 3.48 15.09 -0.58
C ALA A 165 4.42 16.09 -1.29
N ASN A 166 5.04 15.67 -2.40
CA ASN A 166 5.90 16.53 -3.20
C ASN A 166 5.09 17.63 -3.92
N TRP A 167 3.90 17.31 -4.45
CA TRP A 167 3.03 18.32 -5.05
C TRP A 167 2.51 19.30 -4.03
N ASP A 168 2.09 18.84 -2.85
CA ASP A 168 1.64 19.69 -1.76
C ASP A 168 2.76 20.67 -1.33
N ALA A 169 4.00 20.18 -1.22
CA ALA A 169 5.15 21.01 -0.90
C ALA A 169 5.46 22.05 -1.99
N TYR A 170 5.37 21.66 -3.26
CA TYR A 170 5.57 22.51 -4.42
C TYR A 170 4.52 23.63 -4.49
N ASP A 171 3.25 23.29 -4.33
CA ASP A 171 2.14 24.26 -4.36
C ASP A 171 2.12 25.17 -3.14
N HIS A 172 2.41 24.65 -1.94
CA HIS A 172 2.45 25.45 -0.71
C HIS A 172 3.52 26.53 -0.74
N PHE A 173 4.70 26.23 -1.28
CA PHE A 173 5.79 27.21 -1.41
C PHE A 173 5.35 28.42 -2.23
N VAL A 174 4.60 28.22 -3.23
CA VAL A 174 4.12 29.29 -4.13
C VAL A 174 3.07 30.16 -3.47
N THR A 175 2.11 29.57 -2.76
CA THR A 175 1.08 30.32 -2.04
C THR A 175 1.70 31.24 -0.98
N LYS A 176 2.80 30.82 -0.38
CA LYS A 176 3.55 31.60 0.61
C LYS A 176 4.31 32.77 -0.04
N ALA A 177 4.99 32.51 -1.16
CA ALA A 177 5.70 33.55 -1.90
C ALA A 177 4.76 34.65 -2.43
N GLU A 178 3.60 34.29 -2.97
CA GLU A 178 2.58 35.23 -3.43
C GLU A 178 1.95 36.04 -2.28
N SER A 179 1.86 35.46 -1.09
CA SER A 179 1.35 36.18 0.09
C SER A 179 2.37 37.15 0.66
N GLU A 180 3.66 36.86 0.59
CA GLU A 180 4.74 37.76 1.04
C GLU A 180 4.94 38.94 0.08
N GLU A 181 4.81 38.74 -1.24
CA GLU A 181 4.90 39.81 -2.23
C GLU A 181 3.76 40.85 -2.15
N LYS A 182 2.58 40.45 -1.65
CA LYS A 182 1.43 41.32 -1.42
C LYS A 182 1.54 42.16 -0.14
N VAL A 183 2.49 41.87 0.73
CA VAL A 183 2.66 42.56 2.02
C VAL A 183 3.72 43.69 1.97
N GLU A 184 4.52 43.82 0.92
CA GLU A 184 5.43 44.97 0.80
C GLU A 184 4.62 46.26 0.60
N PRO A 185 4.69 47.22 1.56
CA PRO A 185 3.95 48.45 1.46
C PRO A 185 4.54 49.32 0.35
N LYS A 186 3.69 49.70 -0.61
CA LYS A 186 4.01 50.69 -1.64
C LYS A 186 4.63 51.90 -0.99
N LYS A 187 5.96 52.05 -1.09
CA LYS A 187 6.69 53.26 -0.65
C LYS A 187 6.03 54.48 -1.33
N SER A 188 5.41 55.32 -0.51
CA SER A 188 4.80 56.56 -0.94
C SER A 188 5.83 57.47 -1.62
N LYS A 189 5.55 57.86 -2.86
CA LYS A 189 6.34 58.88 -3.57
C LYS A 189 6.32 60.21 -2.80
N PRO A 190 7.47 60.88 -2.59
CA PRO A 190 7.48 62.17 -1.94
C PRO A 190 6.74 63.21 -2.80
N LYS A 191 5.76 63.90 -2.19
CA LYS A 191 5.09 65.04 -2.79
C LYS A 191 6.12 66.15 -3.04
N LYS A 192 6.36 66.53 -4.30
CA LYS A 192 7.07 67.73 -4.66
C LYS A 192 6.25 68.93 -4.17
N SER A 193 6.80 69.69 -3.21
CA SER A 193 6.28 70.96 -2.80
C SER A 193 6.61 71.98 -3.87
N THR A 194 5.61 72.49 -4.56
CA THR A 194 5.70 73.72 -5.39
C THR A 194 5.66 74.87 -4.47
N LYS A 195 6.76 75.68 -4.41
CA LYS A 195 6.75 77.00 -3.88
C LYS A 195 6.50 77.97 -5.02
N ALA A 196 5.55 78.85 -4.78
CA ALA A 196 5.23 80.06 -5.57
C ALA A 196 6.40 81.03 -5.62
#